data_97230c3b72b669bd9834f66751450fb5
#
_entry.id   97230c3b72b669bd9834f66751450fb5
#
_cell.length_a   1.000
_cell.length_b   1.000
_cell.length_c   1.000
_cell.angle_alpha   90.00
_cell.angle_beta   90.00
_cell.angle_gamma   90.00
#
_symmetry.space_group_name_H-M   'P 1'
#
loop_
_entity.id
_entity.type
_entity.pdbx_description
1 polymer ?
#
loop_
_entity_poly.entity_id
_entity_poly.type
_entity_poly.pdbx_seq_one_letter_code
_entity_poly.pdbx_strand_id
1 'polypeptide(L)'
;MDAVEQVLVAEREWLLAHLHLDIPALEQLMDPDYLQIGAGGDALDKEQVLASFRSGERHWDEAQSAEHHVRVYGNTAVVVGRWRARGENAGRSFDYQARFVSVWVRRDGEWRMVSDQSTPIA
;
A
#
# COMPACT_ATOMS: atom_id res chain seq x y z
N MET A 1 19.53 1.82 -11.25
CA MET A 1 18.58 0.94 -10.53
C MET A 1 17.70 0.21 -11.52
N ASP A 2 17.62 -1.10 -11.44
CA ASP A 2 16.74 -1.86 -12.30
C ASP A 2 15.27 -1.72 -11.85
N ALA A 3 14.35 -2.27 -12.64
CA ALA A 3 12.92 -2.12 -12.35
C ALA A 3 12.52 -2.79 -11.04
N VAL A 4 13.08 -3.94 -10.71
CA VAL A 4 12.80 -4.63 -9.44
C VAL A 4 13.22 -3.76 -8.26
N GLU A 5 14.41 -3.18 -8.31
CA GLU A 5 14.89 -2.29 -7.25
C GLU A 5 14.02 -1.03 -7.13
N GLN A 6 13.60 -0.46 -8.25
CA GLN A 6 12.70 0.70 -8.27
C GLN A 6 11.37 0.39 -7.59
N VAL A 7 10.80 -0.78 -7.87
CA VAL A 7 9.54 -1.20 -7.28
C VAL A 7 9.70 -1.45 -5.78
N LEU A 8 10.82 -2.03 -5.36
CA LEU A 8 11.10 -2.22 -3.93
C LEU A 8 11.22 -0.87 -3.20
N VAL A 9 11.83 0.13 -3.84
CA VAL A 9 11.86 1.50 -3.30
C VAL A 9 10.43 2.06 -3.17
N ALA A 10 9.59 1.86 -4.18
CA ALA A 10 8.21 2.33 -4.14
C ALA A 10 7.41 1.64 -3.01
N GLU A 11 7.61 0.33 -2.81
CA GLU A 11 6.99 -0.41 -1.71
C GLU A 11 7.43 0.15 -0.35
N ARG A 12 8.70 0.52 -0.21
CA ARG A 12 9.19 1.12 1.03
C ARG A 12 8.60 2.51 1.26
N GLU A 13 8.52 3.31 0.21
CA GLU A 13 7.88 4.64 0.29
C GLU A 13 6.41 4.52 0.69
N TRP A 14 5.72 3.51 0.16
CA TRP A 14 4.34 3.21 0.52
C TRP A 14 4.19 2.90 2.01
N LEU A 15 5.07 2.05 2.54
CA LEU A 15 5.09 1.72 3.96
C LEU A 15 5.33 2.95 4.82
N LEU A 16 6.35 3.74 4.49
CA LEU A 16 6.70 4.93 5.28
C LEU A 16 5.59 5.99 5.23
N ALA A 17 4.93 6.13 4.09
CA ALA A 17 3.82 7.07 3.94
C ALA A 17 2.63 6.68 4.83
N HIS A 18 2.37 5.38 4.98
CA HIS A 18 1.35 4.90 5.93
C HIS A 18 1.79 5.17 7.37
N LEU A 19 3.00 4.76 7.72
CA LEU A 19 3.52 4.87 9.08
C LEU A 19 3.51 6.32 9.58
N HIS A 20 3.84 7.26 8.71
CA HIS A 20 3.90 8.69 9.06
C HIS A 20 2.64 9.45 8.66
N LEU A 21 1.64 8.77 8.12
CA LEU A 21 0.42 9.41 7.59
C LEU A 21 0.73 10.57 6.66
N ASP A 22 1.69 10.34 5.76
CA ASP A 22 2.12 11.32 4.77
C ASP A 22 1.15 11.30 3.59
N ILE A 23 0.06 12.06 3.71
CA ILE A 23 -1.02 12.05 2.72
C ILE A 23 -0.54 12.53 1.34
N PRO A 24 0.26 13.60 1.21
CA PRO A 24 0.81 13.97 -0.09
C PRO A 24 1.61 12.86 -0.76
N ALA A 25 2.41 12.11 0.00
CA ALA A 25 3.18 10.98 -0.53
C ALA A 25 2.25 9.85 -0.99
N LEU A 26 1.22 9.52 -0.20
CA LEU A 26 0.22 8.52 -0.56
C LEU A 26 -0.51 8.90 -1.84
N GLU A 27 -0.90 10.17 -1.94
CA GLU A 27 -1.57 10.69 -3.14
C GLU A 27 -0.69 10.54 -4.38
N GLN A 28 0.60 10.83 -4.26
CA GLN A 28 1.56 10.72 -5.36
C GLN A 28 1.80 9.27 -5.77
N LEU A 29 1.86 8.35 -4.80
CA LEU A 29 2.11 6.93 -5.06
C LEU A 29 0.90 6.22 -5.66
N MET A 30 -0.31 6.71 -5.41
CA MET A 30 -1.53 6.12 -5.97
C MET A 30 -1.78 6.64 -7.38
N ASP A 31 -1.95 5.70 -8.32
CA ASP A 31 -2.39 6.05 -9.67
C ASP A 31 -3.81 6.63 -9.63
N PRO A 32 -4.20 7.50 -10.58
CA PRO A 32 -5.58 7.97 -10.65
C PRO A 32 -6.62 6.85 -10.73
N ASP A 33 -6.25 5.69 -11.28
CA ASP A 33 -7.12 4.51 -11.39
C ASP A 33 -7.04 3.57 -10.19
N TYR A 34 -6.42 3.98 -9.09
CA TYR A 34 -6.21 3.12 -7.94
C TYR A 34 -7.51 2.54 -7.39
N LEU A 35 -7.52 1.22 -7.19
CA LEU A 35 -8.60 0.50 -6.50
C LEU A 35 -8.00 -0.40 -5.45
N GLN A 36 -8.55 -0.34 -4.24
CA GLN A 36 -8.16 -1.20 -3.13
C GLN A 36 -9.30 -2.15 -2.79
N ILE A 37 -8.99 -3.41 -2.57
CA ILE A 37 -9.93 -4.36 -2.01
C ILE A 37 -9.63 -4.46 -0.52
N GLY A 38 -10.57 -4.04 0.30
CA GLY A 38 -10.45 -4.12 1.75
C GLY A 38 -10.73 -5.52 2.30
N ALA A 39 -10.43 -5.72 3.58
CA ALA A 39 -10.59 -7.01 4.24
C ALA A 39 -12.03 -7.53 4.23
N GLY A 40 -13.02 -6.63 4.19
CA GLY A 40 -14.43 -7.00 4.09
C GLY A 40 -14.94 -7.21 2.67
N GLY A 41 -14.07 -7.11 1.67
CA GLY A 41 -14.45 -7.26 0.26
C GLY A 41 -14.88 -5.98 -0.42
N ASP A 42 -14.83 -4.85 0.27
CA ASP A 42 -15.19 -3.55 -0.30
C ASP A 42 -14.14 -3.09 -1.31
N ALA A 43 -14.59 -2.59 -2.45
CA ALA A 43 -13.72 -1.95 -3.42
C ALA A 43 -13.76 -0.44 -3.20
N LEU A 44 -12.60 0.14 -2.92
CA LEU A 44 -12.47 1.58 -2.63
C LEU A 44 -11.57 2.21 -3.69
N ASP A 45 -11.99 3.36 -4.21
CA ASP A 45 -11.17 4.13 -5.14
C ASP A 45 -10.17 5.05 -4.40
N LYS A 46 -9.32 5.71 -5.17
CA LYS A 46 -8.29 6.60 -4.62
C LYS A 46 -8.87 7.66 -3.66
N GLU A 47 -9.92 8.34 -4.06
CA GLU A 47 -10.52 9.40 -3.24
C GLU A 47 -11.09 8.85 -1.94
N GLN A 48 -11.75 7.69 -1.98
CA GLN A 48 -12.29 7.06 -0.80
C GLN A 48 -11.19 6.64 0.19
N VAL A 49 -10.09 6.08 -0.33
CA VAL A 49 -8.96 5.68 0.51
C VAL A 49 -8.29 6.91 1.13
N LEU A 50 -8.04 7.95 0.33
CA LEU A 50 -7.43 9.18 0.84
C LEU A 50 -8.32 9.87 1.88
N ALA A 51 -9.64 9.86 1.67
CA ALA A 51 -10.57 10.43 2.64
C ALA A 51 -10.47 9.72 3.99
N SER A 52 -10.30 8.39 3.98
CA SER A 52 -10.14 7.63 5.23
C SER A 52 -8.87 8.02 5.98
N PHE A 53 -7.79 8.34 5.28
CA PHE A 53 -6.55 8.82 5.92
C PHE A 53 -6.71 10.25 6.45
N ARG A 54 -7.38 11.12 5.71
CA ARG A 54 -7.60 12.51 6.10
C ARG A 54 -8.51 12.65 7.32
N SER A 55 -9.32 11.64 7.62
CA SER A 55 -10.18 11.66 8.81
C SER A 55 -9.40 11.71 10.11
N GLY A 56 -8.13 11.26 10.10
CA GLY A 56 -7.28 11.22 11.28
C GLY A 56 -7.64 10.14 12.29
N GLU A 57 -8.63 9.29 11.97
CA GLU A 57 -9.07 8.23 12.88
C GLU A 57 -8.11 7.05 12.93
N ARG A 58 -7.31 6.87 11.89
CA ARG A 58 -6.40 5.74 11.77
C ARG A 58 -4.96 6.20 11.78
N HIS A 59 -4.15 5.58 12.63
CA HIS A 59 -2.71 5.79 12.63
C HIS A 59 -1.99 4.46 12.89
N TRP A 60 -0.75 4.41 12.43
CA TRP A 60 0.12 3.26 12.60
C TRP A 60 1.25 3.61 13.56
N ASP A 61 1.43 2.79 14.59
CA ASP A 61 2.58 2.91 15.51
C ASP A 61 3.76 2.11 14.98
N GLU A 62 3.49 0.98 14.34
CA GLU A 62 4.49 0.14 13.68
C GLU A 62 3.93 -0.39 12.36
N ALA A 63 4.79 -0.46 11.37
CA ALA A 63 4.49 -1.10 10.10
C ALA A 63 5.77 -1.71 9.54
N GLN A 64 5.67 -2.93 9.06
CA GLN A 64 6.77 -3.67 8.44
C GLN A 64 6.27 -4.35 7.18
N SER A 65 7.10 -4.37 6.16
CA SER A 65 6.84 -5.07 4.92
C SER A 65 8.05 -5.94 4.60
N ALA A 66 7.82 -7.20 4.26
CA ALA A 66 8.89 -8.18 4.08
C ALA A 66 8.47 -9.27 3.10
N GLU A 67 9.41 -10.16 2.81
CA GLU A 67 9.19 -11.33 1.97
C GLU A 67 8.63 -10.96 0.59
N HIS A 68 9.17 -9.88 0.01
CA HIS A 68 8.70 -9.38 -1.28
C HIS A 68 9.11 -10.31 -2.43
N HIS A 69 8.11 -10.70 -3.23
CA HIS A 69 8.31 -11.38 -4.49
C HIS A 69 7.85 -10.45 -5.60
N VAL A 70 8.80 -9.86 -6.31
CA VAL A 70 8.56 -8.85 -7.34
C VAL A 70 8.66 -9.47 -8.71
N ARG A 71 7.63 -9.32 -9.54
CA ARG A 71 7.64 -9.76 -10.94
C ARG A 71 7.34 -8.56 -11.81
N VAL A 72 8.20 -8.29 -12.78
CA VAL A 72 8.07 -7.13 -13.66
C VAL A 72 7.73 -7.58 -15.07
N TYR A 73 6.71 -6.99 -15.64
CA TYR A 73 6.22 -7.26 -16.99
C TYR A 73 6.13 -5.93 -17.73
N GLY A 74 7.22 -5.50 -18.36
CA GLY A 74 7.26 -4.20 -19.04
C GLY A 74 7.08 -3.06 -18.05
N ASN A 75 6.02 -2.29 -18.21
CA ASN A 75 5.69 -1.16 -17.34
C ASN A 75 4.75 -1.54 -16.19
N THR A 76 4.59 -2.83 -15.92
CA THR A 76 3.74 -3.34 -14.84
C THR A 76 4.56 -4.23 -13.93
N ALA A 77 4.36 -4.09 -12.64
CA ALA A 77 4.96 -4.97 -11.64
C ALA A 77 3.90 -5.50 -10.70
N VAL A 78 4.04 -6.77 -10.33
CA VAL A 78 3.18 -7.43 -9.34
C VAL A 78 4.06 -7.83 -8.17
N VAL A 79 3.68 -7.40 -6.98
CA VAL A 79 4.41 -7.70 -5.74
C VAL A 79 3.53 -8.51 -4.82
N VAL A 80 4.04 -9.65 -4.37
CA VAL A 80 3.45 -10.40 -3.26
C VAL A 80 4.38 -10.23 -2.08
N GLY A 81 3.84 -9.89 -0.92
CA GLY A 81 4.64 -9.66 0.27
C GLY A 81 3.86 -9.93 1.54
N ARG A 82 4.50 -9.63 2.64
CA ARG A 82 3.95 -9.79 3.97
C ARG A 82 3.97 -8.44 4.68
N TRP A 83 2.83 -8.07 5.24
CA TRP A 83 2.62 -6.82 5.96
C TRP A 83 2.32 -7.13 7.42
N ARG A 84 2.99 -6.43 8.32
CA ARG A 84 2.66 -6.45 9.73
C ARG A 84 2.47 -5.03 10.20
N ALA A 85 1.37 -4.77 10.90
CA ALA A 85 1.06 -3.42 11.38
C ALA A 85 0.37 -3.44 12.73
N ARG A 86 0.64 -2.39 13.49
CA ARG A 86 0.03 -2.13 14.78
C ARG A 86 -0.30 -0.64 14.87
N GLY A 87 -1.45 -0.33 15.45
CA GLY A 87 -1.90 1.05 15.60
C GLY A 87 -3.31 1.13 16.12
N GLU A 88 -4.02 2.18 15.76
CA GLU A 88 -5.42 2.41 16.15
C GLU A 88 -6.24 2.89 14.97
N ASN A 89 -7.52 2.53 15.01
CA ASN A 89 -8.52 3.05 14.07
C ASN A 89 -9.81 3.33 14.84
N ALA A 90 -10.24 4.61 14.84
CA ALA A 90 -11.44 5.06 15.55
C ALA A 90 -11.46 4.61 17.04
N GLY A 91 -10.31 4.74 17.71
CA GLY A 91 -10.16 4.37 19.12
C GLY A 91 -9.98 2.88 19.39
N ARG A 92 -9.98 2.04 18.36
CA ARG A 92 -9.75 0.59 18.50
C ARG A 92 -8.35 0.22 18.08
N SER A 93 -7.63 -0.49 18.95
CA SER A 93 -6.30 -1.00 18.64
C SER A 93 -6.39 -2.12 17.60
N PHE A 94 -5.42 -2.12 16.70
CA PHE A 94 -5.21 -3.26 15.80
C PHE A 94 -3.76 -3.73 15.87
N ASP A 95 -3.58 -5.03 15.70
CA ASP A 95 -2.27 -5.67 15.58
C ASP A 95 -2.50 -6.90 14.70
N TYR A 96 -1.97 -6.87 13.48
CA TYR A 96 -2.26 -7.93 12.53
C TYR A 96 -1.11 -8.16 11.56
N GLN A 97 -1.15 -9.32 10.93
CA GLN A 97 -0.30 -9.67 9.80
C GLN A 97 -1.17 -10.01 8.60
N ALA A 98 -0.69 -9.71 7.43
CA ALA A 98 -1.40 -9.98 6.19
C ALA A 98 -0.43 -10.41 5.09
N ARG A 99 -0.93 -11.23 4.18
CA ARG A 99 -0.32 -11.47 2.88
C ARG A 99 -0.97 -10.49 1.91
N PHE A 100 -0.15 -9.79 1.13
CA PHE A 100 -0.69 -8.81 0.19
C PHE A 100 -0.24 -9.08 -1.23
N VAL A 101 -1.02 -8.59 -2.17
CA VAL A 101 -0.61 -8.40 -3.55
C VAL A 101 -0.80 -6.92 -3.88
N SER A 102 0.20 -6.33 -4.53
CA SER A 102 0.10 -4.98 -5.05
C SER A 102 0.52 -4.96 -6.52
N VAL A 103 -0.13 -4.10 -7.28
CA VAL A 103 0.14 -3.94 -8.70
C VAL A 103 0.58 -2.49 -8.93
N TRP A 104 1.75 -2.35 -9.52
CA TRP A 104 2.36 -1.07 -9.85
C TRP A 104 2.44 -0.90 -11.36
N VAL A 105 2.23 0.31 -11.84
CA VAL A 105 2.46 0.65 -13.25
C VAL A 105 3.46 1.80 -13.33
N ARG A 106 4.32 1.77 -14.34
CA ARG A 106 5.25 2.86 -14.60
C ARG A 106 4.68 3.76 -15.67
N ARG A 107 4.46 5.03 -15.29
CA ARG A 107 3.98 6.08 -16.18
C ARG A 107 4.96 7.26 -16.10
N ASP A 108 5.45 7.70 -17.24
CA ASP A 108 6.40 8.82 -17.29
C ASP A 108 7.61 8.62 -16.36
N GLY A 109 8.10 7.39 -16.30
CA GLY A 109 9.27 7.03 -15.48
C GLY A 109 8.98 6.81 -14.00
N GLU A 110 7.74 6.98 -13.54
CA GLU A 110 7.37 6.84 -12.14
C GLU A 110 6.46 5.62 -11.92
N TRP A 111 6.76 4.87 -10.87
CA TRP A 111 5.92 3.75 -10.46
C TRP A 111 4.79 4.25 -9.57
N ARG A 112 3.55 3.89 -9.95
CA ARG A 112 2.34 4.23 -9.17
C ARG A 112 1.52 2.97 -8.94
N MET A 113 0.94 2.86 -7.76
CA MET A 113 0.11 1.71 -7.42
C MET A 113 -1.27 1.85 -8.03
N VAL A 114 -1.72 0.83 -8.77
CA VAL A 114 -3.05 0.79 -9.37
C VAL A 114 -4.00 -0.08 -8.58
N SER A 115 -3.49 -1.04 -7.80
CA SER A 115 -4.37 -1.90 -7.01
C SER A 115 -3.59 -2.62 -5.91
N ASP A 116 -4.26 -2.90 -4.81
CA ASP A 116 -3.73 -3.81 -3.80
C ASP A 116 -4.86 -4.48 -3.04
N GLN A 117 -4.52 -5.61 -2.44
CA GLN A 117 -5.39 -6.39 -1.58
C GLN A 117 -4.56 -7.07 -0.51
N SER A 118 -5.06 -7.06 0.71
CA SER A 118 -4.42 -7.74 1.83
C SER A 118 -5.38 -8.76 2.42
N THR A 119 -4.84 -9.93 2.76
CA THR A 119 -5.59 -10.99 3.42
C THR A 119 -4.92 -11.27 4.76
N PRO A 120 -5.64 -11.14 5.88
CA PRO A 120 -5.08 -11.45 7.20
C PRO A 120 -4.60 -12.88 7.27
N ILE A 121 -3.48 -13.09 7.97
CA ILE A 121 -2.93 -14.41 8.27
C ILE A 121 -2.80 -14.58 9.78
N ALA A 122 -3.09 -15.79 10.21
CA ALA A 122 -3.05 -16.13 11.63
C ALA A 122 -1.61 -16.18 12.16
#